data_8da737793d9cd40ca55cc5c7dcf89ab9
#
_entry.id   8da737793d9cd40ca55cc5c7dcf89ab9
#
_cell.length_a   1.000
_cell.length_b   1.000
_cell.length_c   1.000
_cell.angle_alpha   90.00
_cell.angle_beta   90.00
_cell.angle_gamma   90.00
#
_symmetry.space_group_name_H-M   'P 1'
#
loop_
_entity.id
_entity.type
_entity.pdbx_description
1 polymer ?
#
loop_
_entity_poly.entity_id
_entity_poly.type
_entity_poly.pdbx_seq_one_letter_code
_entity_poly.pdbx_strand_id
1 'polypeptide(L)'
;MITRIEAKGYRCLEYVNQRLGDFHVLVGQNASGKTTFLDTLAFLGKMLADGLDEAVAERSENFSDLIWNHGGTSFELAVEAKVPENLRKKLHKAFETFRYEVKIGIDENTERPGILDEKAWLLLKDTDGEDLVQRNLFPMDMIVPDTLLKNKVKGQRVLSKVYGKNDNFYVEVRAKDKNAKGWVPSFKLGSRKSALANLPEDEEKFPVATWFKGLMIDGVQKVMLNSMALRRSSPAGLKKGSINGFCPDGSNLPWVVSNLERPENAARYKSWIAHVQTALPEIESIKTVERPEDRSRYLVLCYKGGLTIPSWMASDGTLRLLALTIPAFMPDFKGLCLIEEPENGIHPKAVETVYQSLSSVYGAQILLATHSPVILSVADVKQVLCFKKTARGATDIVLGSEHPALRNWKGEVNLGELYAGGVL
;
A
#
# COMPACT_ATOMS: atom_id res chain seq x y z
N MET A 1 -4.01 9.25 -0.06
CA MET A 1 -3.24 8.51 -1.07
C MET A 1 -1.77 8.79 -0.90
N ILE A 2 -0.96 7.75 -0.95
CA ILE A 2 0.51 7.86 -0.94
C ILE A 2 0.94 8.36 -2.31
N THR A 3 1.77 9.41 -2.34
CA THR A 3 2.21 10.05 -3.59
C THR A 3 3.69 9.79 -3.88
N ARG A 4 4.47 9.38 -2.86
CA ARG A 4 5.90 9.08 -3.02
C ARG A 4 6.36 8.09 -1.96
N ILE A 5 7.23 7.19 -2.34
CA ILE A 5 8.01 6.32 -1.46
C ILE A 5 9.48 6.56 -1.73
N GLU A 6 10.26 6.79 -0.67
CA GLU A 6 11.71 6.80 -0.71
C GLU A 6 12.25 5.79 0.30
N ALA A 7 13.24 5.04 -0.10
CA ALA A 7 13.95 4.08 0.73
C ALA A 7 15.45 4.22 0.48
N LYS A 8 16.23 4.22 1.56
CA LYS A 8 17.68 4.24 1.52
C LYS A 8 18.24 3.19 2.46
N GLY A 9 19.00 2.27 1.89
CA GLY A 9 19.67 1.22 2.66
C GLY A 9 18.75 0.12 3.19
N TYR A 10 17.54 -0.05 2.65
CA TYR A 10 16.59 -1.05 3.13
C TYR A 10 16.59 -2.31 2.25
N ARG A 11 17.09 -3.42 2.79
CA ARG A 11 17.18 -4.74 2.11
C ARG A 11 17.86 -4.63 0.73
N CYS A 12 17.15 -4.85 -0.37
CA CYS A 12 17.68 -4.69 -1.73
C CYS A 12 17.53 -3.26 -2.29
N LEU A 13 16.96 -2.34 -1.54
CA LEU A 13 16.78 -0.94 -1.93
C LEU A 13 17.96 -0.10 -1.42
N GLU A 14 19.04 0.02 -2.22
CA GLU A 14 20.17 0.91 -1.88
C GLU A 14 19.69 2.35 -1.82
N TYR A 15 19.01 2.80 -2.88
CA TYR A 15 18.23 4.03 -2.91
C TYR A 15 17.12 3.95 -3.95
N VAL A 16 15.92 4.28 -3.52
CA VAL A 16 14.74 4.39 -4.37
C VAL A 16 14.00 5.67 -4.04
N ASN A 17 13.56 6.37 -5.07
CA ASN A 17 12.66 7.53 -4.98
C ASN A 17 11.60 7.38 -6.06
N GLN A 18 10.41 6.91 -5.69
CA GLN A 18 9.36 6.59 -6.64
C GLN A 18 8.08 7.37 -6.34
N ARG A 19 7.60 8.13 -7.36
CA ARG A 19 6.27 8.74 -7.32
C ARG A 19 5.21 7.69 -7.62
N LEU A 20 4.05 7.85 -7.00
CA LEU A 20 2.92 6.93 -7.12
C LEU A 20 1.64 7.68 -7.51
N GLY A 21 0.86 7.06 -8.41
CA GLY A 21 -0.53 7.38 -8.71
C GLY A 21 -1.49 6.45 -7.99
N ASP A 22 -2.73 6.43 -8.46
CA ASP A 22 -3.82 5.68 -7.82
C ASP A 22 -3.75 4.17 -8.07
N PHE A 23 -3.16 3.77 -9.19
CA PHE A 23 -3.00 2.39 -9.59
C PHE A 23 -1.63 2.16 -10.24
N HIS A 24 -0.89 1.14 -9.77
CA HIS A 24 0.35 0.71 -10.41
C HIS A 24 0.47 -0.80 -10.49
N VAL A 25 1.01 -1.25 -11.61
CA VAL A 25 1.45 -2.63 -11.87
C VAL A 25 2.97 -2.68 -11.74
N LEU A 26 3.47 -3.42 -10.77
CA LEU A 26 4.89 -3.61 -10.51
C LEU A 26 5.36 -4.86 -11.25
N VAL A 27 6.28 -4.72 -12.19
CA VAL A 27 6.79 -5.80 -13.05
C VAL A 27 8.31 -5.90 -12.97
N GLY A 28 8.83 -7.08 -13.12
CA GLY A 28 10.27 -7.37 -13.11
C GLY A 28 10.55 -8.81 -12.74
N GLN A 29 11.76 -9.27 -12.93
CA GLN A 29 12.18 -10.64 -12.60
C GLN A 29 12.01 -10.96 -11.11
N ASN A 30 12.06 -12.25 -10.75
CA ASN A 30 12.15 -12.67 -9.36
C ASN A 30 13.34 -12.00 -8.68
N ALA A 31 13.16 -11.65 -7.40
CA ALA A 31 14.17 -10.93 -6.61
C ALA A 31 14.55 -9.54 -7.11
N SER A 32 13.82 -8.91 -8.07
CA SER A 32 14.07 -7.54 -8.53
C SER A 32 13.74 -6.46 -7.50
N GLY A 33 13.07 -6.80 -6.40
CA GLY A 33 12.77 -5.86 -5.31
C GLY A 33 11.31 -5.41 -5.21
N LYS A 34 10.39 -5.94 -6.01
CA LYS A 34 8.94 -5.60 -5.96
C LYS A 34 8.34 -5.78 -4.57
N THR A 35 8.49 -6.98 -4.00
CA THR A 35 8.01 -7.30 -2.64
C THR A 35 8.67 -6.41 -1.60
N THR A 36 9.98 -6.12 -1.70
CA THR A 36 10.68 -5.23 -0.78
C THR A 36 10.16 -3.79 -0.88
N PHE A 37 9.85 -3.33 -2.08
CA PHE A 37 9.27 -2.01 -2.28
C PHE A 37 7.88 -1.90 -1.63
N LEU A 38 7.00 -2.87 -1.82
CA LEU A 38 5.71 -2.95 -1.13
C LEU A 38 5.87 -3.06 0.39
N ASP A 39 6.88 -3.82 0.83
CA ASP A 39 7.18 -4.01 2.24
C ASP A 39 7.60 -2.73 2.97
N THR A 40 8.11 -1.71 2.29
CA THR A 40 8.40 -0.41 2.91
C THR A 40 7.17 0.18 3.61
N LEU A 41 6.01 0.11 2.97
CA LEU A 41 4.75 0.60 3.52
C LEU A 41 4.20 -0.34 4.60
N ALA A 42 4.24 -1.64 4.37
CA ALA A 42 3.82 -2.64 5.35
C ALA A 42 4.67 -2.59 6.62
N PHE A 43 5.99 -2.38 6.49
CA PHE A 43 6.90 -2.19 7.60
C PHE A 43 6.55 -0.96 8.44
N LEU A 44 6.36 0.19 7.79
CA LEU A 44 5.99 1.43 8.47
C LEU A 44 4.63 1.29 9.17
N GLY A 45 3.64 0.69 8.52
CA GLY A 45 2.33 0.42 9.13
C GLY A 45 2.46 -0.45 10.38
N LYS A 46 3.19 -1.56 10.29
CA LYS A 46 3.44 -2.48 11.41
C LYS A 46 4.21 -1.80 12.55
N MET A 47 5.25 -1.03 12.22
CA MET A 47 6.03 -0.27 13.21
C MET A 47 5.17 0.74 13.97
N LEU A 48 4.25 1.41 13.29
CA LEU A 48 3.35 2.38 13.92
C LEU A 48 2.24 1.72 14.74
N ALA A 49 1.76 0.54 14.34
CA ALA A 49 0.72 -0.21 15.03
C ALA A 49 1.23 -0.95 16.25
N ASP A 50 2.26 -1.78 16.07
CA ASP A 50 2.70 -2.78 17.04
C ASP A 50 4.10 -2.50 17.62
N GLY A 51 4.79 -1.50 17.07
CA GLY A 51 6.13 -1.09 17.49
C GLY A 51 7.25 -1.65 16.61
N LEU A 52 8.47 -1.10 16.83
CA LEU A 52 9.64 -1.41 16.01
C LEU A 52 10.05 -2.88 16.12
N ASP A 53 10.04 -3.44 17.32
CA ASP A 53 10.52 -4.81 17.57
C ASP A 53 9.68 -5.82 16.80
N GLU A 54 8.34 -5.69 16.82
CA GLU A 54 7.42 -6.55 16.08
C GLU A 54 7.58 -6.37 14.57
N ALA A 55 7.76 -5.14 14.10
CA ALA A 55 8.00 -4.87 12.70
C ALA A 55 9.30 -5.51 12.17
N VAL A 56 10.34 -5.56 12.99
CA VAL A 56 11.61 -6.23 12.67
C VAL A 56 11.45 -7.74 12.74
N ALA A 57 10.91 -8.27 13.85
CA ALA A 57 10.79 -9.72 14.10
C ALA A 57 9.93 -10.44 13.04
N GLU A 58 8.90 -9.78 12.51
CA GLU A 58 8.08 -10.33 11.41
C GLU A 58 8.91 -10.59 10.14
N ARG A 59 10.06 -9.94 9.97
CA ARG A 59 10.87 -9.99 8.74
C ARG A 59 12.17 -10.74 8.87
N SER A 60 12.83 -10.68 10.02
CA SER A 60 14.06 -11.38 10.31
C SER A 60 14.36 -11.38 11.80
N GLU A 61 15.03 -12.43 12.27
CA GLU A 61 15.62 -12.50 13.60
C GLU A 61 16.85 -11.60 13.73
N ASN A 62 17.50 -11.29 12.60
CA ASN A 62 18.70 -10.46 12.57
C ASN A 62 18.40 -9.12 11.89
N PHE A 63 18.54 -8.03 12.62
CA PHE A 63 18.32 -6.67 12.09
C PHE A 63 19.21 -6.33 10.88
N SER A 64 20.43 -6.87 10.82
CA SER A 64 21.33 -6.62 9.68
C SER A 64 20.77 -7.09 8.33
N ASP A 65 19.85 -8.06 8.33
CA ASP A 65 19.17 -8.54 7.10
C ASP A 65 18.23 -7.50 6.51
N LEU A 66 17.84 -6.49 7.29
CA LEU A 66 17.05 -5.36 6.82
C LEU A 66 17.92 -4.24 6.24
N ILE A 67 19.24 -4.33 6.36
CA ILE A 67 20.19 -3.32 5.89
C ILE A 67 20.77 -3.75 4.54
N TRP A 68 20.85 -2.81 3.60
CA TRP A 68 21.44 -3.02 2.29
C TRP A 68 22.86 -3.59 2.40
N ASN A 69 23.06 -4.72 1.76
CA ASN A 69 24.33 -5.43 1.67
C ASN A 69 25.02 -5.68 3.02
N HIS A 70 24.28 -5.71 4.12
CA HIS A 70 24.79 -5.79 5.50
C HIS A 70 25.91 -4.75 5.80
N GLY A 71 26.03 -3.73 4.95
CA GLY A 71 27.17 -2.79 4.94
C GLY A 71 27.01 -1.54 5.78
N GLY A 72 26.01 -1.49 6.66
CA GLY A 72 25.72 -0.31 7.48
C GLY A 72 25.10 -0.65 8.81
N THR A 73 24.79 0.39 9.60
CA THR A 73 24.13 0.26 10.91
C THR A 73 22.69 0.74 10.90
N SER A 74 22.19 1.26 9.76
CA SER A 74 20.86 1.88 9.67
C SER A 74 20.34 1.91 8.25
N PHE A 75 19.02 2.06 8.14
CA PHE A 75 18.31 2.40 6.90
C PHE A 75 17.35 3.57 7.14
N GLU A 76 16.89 4.19 6.06
CA GLU A 76 15.97 5.32 6.11
C GLU A 76 14.79 5.09 5.17
N LEU A 77 13.59 5.43 5.64
CA LEU A 77 12.35 5.38 4.86
C LEU A 77 11.67 6.74 4.90
N ALA A 78 11.10 7.15 3.79
CA ALA A 78 10.23 8.33 3.74
C ALA A 78 9.02 8.08 2.87
N VAL A 79 7.87 8.62 3.29
CA VAL A 79 6.59 8.48 2.59
C VAL A 79 5.91 9.83 2.51
N GLU A 80 5.42 10.18 1.32
CA GLU A 80 4.56 11.34 1.12
C GLU A 80 3.13 10.91 0.82
N ALA A 81 2.17 11.63 1.42
CA ALA A 81 0.76 11.41 1.20
C ALA A 81 0.03 12.72 0.90
N LYS A 82 -0.88 12.71 -0.06
CA LYS A 82 -1.74 13.84 -0.38
C LYS A 82 -2.72 14.07 0.76
N VAL A 83 -2.71 15.28 1.32
CA VAL A 83 -3.62 15.67 2.40
C VAL A 83 -5.06 15.74 1.87
N PRO A 84 -6.04 15.08 2.51
CA PRO A 84 -7.44 15.15 2.12
C PRO A 84 -7.98 16.59 2.14
N GLU A 85 -8.88 16.89 1.21
CA GLU A 85 -9.38 18.25 1.03
C GLU A 85 -10.11 18.81 2.27
N ASN A 86 -10.87 17.97 2.97
CA ASN A 86 -11.54 18.32 4.21
C ASN A 86 -10.57 18.71 5.33
N LEU A 87 -9.38 18.09 5.39
CA LEU A 87 -8.33 18.43 6.35
C LEU A 87 -7.56 19.66 5.93
N ARG A 88 -7.28 19.85 4.62
CA ARG A 88 -6.62 21.05 4.10
C ARG A 88 -7.38 22.33 4.47
N LYS A 89 -8.71 22.29 4.47
CA LYS A 89 -9.56 23.42 4.88
C LYS A 89 -9.40 23.84 6.34
N LYS A 90 -8.89 22.94 7.21
CA LYS A 90 -8.60 23.25 8.63
C LYS A 90 -7.25 23.94 8.83
N LEU A 91 -6.35 23.82 7.85
CA LEU A 91 -4.99 24.34 7.93
C LEU A 91 -4.94 25.84 7.57
N HIS A 92 -3.97 26.55 8.15
CA HIS A 92 -3.80 28.00 7.93
C HIS A 92 -3.09 28.35 6.61
N LYS A 93 -2.54 27.37 5.90
CA LYS A 93 -1.89 27.51 4.60
C LYS A 93 -2.32 26.38 3.68
N ALA A 94 -2.08 26.57 2.38
CA ALA A 94 -2.38 25.58 1.35
C ALA A 94 -1.35 24.44 1.32
N PHE A 95 -1.26 23.70 2.44
CA PHE A 95 -0.45 22.49 2.46
C PHE A 95 -1.15 21.39 1.67
N GLU A 96 -0.42 20.72 0.77
CA GLU A 96 -0.98 19.69 -0.09
C GLU A 96 -0.47 18.30 0.26
N THR A 97 0.72 18.21 0.85
CA THR A 97 1.40 16.94 1.11
C THR A 97 1.83 16.83 2.57
N PHE A 98 1.61 15.67 3.15
CA PHE A 98 2.23 15.27 4.41
C PHE A 98 3.39 14.33 4.10
N ARG A 99 4.58 14.63 4.62
CA ARG A 99 5.78 13.82 4.46
C ARG A 99 6.21 13.31 5.82
N TYR A 100 6.40 12.00 5.92
CA TYR A 100 6.95 11.30 7.07
C TYR A 100 8.29 10.67 6.73
N GLU A 101 9.28 10.84 7.60
CA GLU A 101 10.66 10.38 7.43
C GLU A 101 11.14 9.70 8.70
N VAL A 102 11.79 8.54 8.58
CA VAL A 102 12.34 7.81 9.72
C VAL A 102 13.69 7.18 9.39
N LYS A 103 14.60 7.25 10.33
CA LYS A 103 15.89 6.52 10.34
C LYS A 103 15.86 5.48 11.44
N ILE A 104 16.09 4.24 11.07
CA ILE A 104 16.10 3.08 11.96
C ILE A 104 17.49 2.45 11.91
N GLY A 105 18.08 2.17 13.06
CA GLY A 105 19.43 1.64 13.14
C GLY A 105 19.74 1.11 14.51
N ILE A 106 20.97 0.65 14.67
CA ILE A 106 21.45 0.18 15.97
C ILE A 106 21.67 1.37 16.90
N ASP A 107 21.00 1.35 18.04
CA ASP A 107 21.19 2.30 19.13
C ASP A 107 22.51 1.98 19.85
N GLU A 108 23.48 2.90 19.81
CA GLU A 108 24.83 2.71 20.34
C GLU A 108 24.87 2.42 21.86
N ASN A 109 23.83 2.86 22.60
CA ASN A 109 23.79 2.66 24.07
C ASN A 109 23.18 1.30 24.45
N THR A 110 22.28 0.77 23.62
CA THR A 110 21.53 -0.47 23.93
C THR A 110 21.94 -1.64 23.06
N GLU A 111 22.73 -1.37 22.00
CA GLU A 111 23.12 -2.34 20.95
C GLU A 111 21.92 -3.04 20.30
N ARG A 112 20.74 -2.40 20.33
CA ARG A 112 19.48 -2.92 19.79
C ARG A 112 18.93 -2.01 18.68
N PRO A 113 18.06 -2.54 17.82
CA PRO A 113 17.36 -1.71 16.84
C PRO A 113 16.58 -0.58 17.53
N GLY A 114 16.69 0.63 16.98
CA GLY A 114 16.04 1.82 17.50
C GLY A 114 15.70 2.82 16.42
N ILE A 115 14.74 3.69 16.69
CA ILE A 115 14.40 4.84 15.85
C ILE A 115 15.35 5.98 16.22
N LEU A 116 16.33 6.22 15.36
CA LEU A 116 17.41 7.19 15.59
C LEU A 116 16.98 8.62 15.26
N ASP A 117 16.18 8.79 14.21
CA ASP A 117 15.66 10.10 13.81
C ASP A 117 14.28 9.90 13.18
N GLU A 118 13.33 10.80 13.46
CA GLU A 118 11.97 10.72 12.95
C GLU A 118 11.43 12.15 12.76
N LYS A 119 10.89 12.44 11.58
CA LYS A 119 10.35 13.76 11.26
C LYS A 119 9.05 13.66 10.48
N ALA A 120 8.19 14.63 10.69
CA ALA A 120 7.02 14.83 9.85
C ALA A 120 6.85 16.30 9.46
N TRP A 121 6.37 16.50 8.25
CA TRP A 121 6.25 17.79 7.62
C TRP A 121 4.92 17.96 6.88
N LEU A 122 4.35 19.14 6.95
CA LEU A 122 3.34 19.64 6.03
C LEU A 122 4.04 20.46 4.94
N LEU A 123 3.94 20.03 3.70
CA LEU A 123 4.57 20.67 2.55
C LEU A 123 3.55 21.48 1.76
N LEU A 124 3.97 22.64 1.28
CA LEU A 124 3.24 23.40 0.27
C LEU A 124 3.31 22.64 -1.06
N LYS A 125 2.45 23.03 -2.01
CA LYS A 125 2.51 22.48 -3.37
C LYS A 125 3.94 22.59 -3.90
N ASP A 126 4.47 21.48 -4.35
CA ASP A 126 5.77 21.45 -4.99
C ASP A 126 5.65 22.16 -6.35
N THR A 127 6.15 23.40 -6.40
CA THR A 127 6.24 24.17 -7.64
C THR A 127 7.56 23.91 -8.36
N ASP A 128 8.52 23.34 -7.65
CA ASP A 128 9.76 22.88 -8.22
C ASP A 128 9.45 21.50 -8.81
N GLY A 129 8.99 21.47 -10.06
CA GLY A 129 9.00 20.24 -10.84
C GLY A 129 10.45 19.73 -10.80
N GLU A 130 10.71 18.69 -10.00
CA GLU A 130 11.93 17.92 -10.22
C GLU A 130 11.84 17.52 -11.68
N ASP A 131 12.77 18.04 -12.48
CA ASP A 131 12.91 17.66 -13.86
C ASP A 131 12.85 16.14 -13.91
N LEU A 132 11.85 15.62 -14.60
CA LEU A 132 11.79 14.19 -14.92
C LEU A 132 13.12 13.90 -15.60
N VAL A 133 14.06 13.35 -14.87
CA VAL A 133 15.37 13.02 -15.39
C VAL A 133 15.13 11.95 -16.46
N GLN A 134 15.16 12.40 -17.70
CA GLN A 134 14.93 11.55 -18.84
C GLN A 134 16.00 10.48 -18.84
N ARG A 135 15.64 9.27 -18.38
CA ARG A 135 16.58 8.18 -18.25
C ARG A 135 16.98 7.64 -19.62
N ASN A 136 18.27 7.60 -19.87
CA ASN A 136 18.84 7.05 -21.12
C ASN A 136 19.16 5.56 -20.98
N LEU A 137 19.24 5.06 -19.77
CA LEU A 137 19.60 3.68 -19.45
C LEU A 137 18.71 3.14 -18.31
N PHE A 138 18.40 1.85 -18.37
CA PHE A 138 17.72 1.10 -17.30
C PHE A 138 18.19 -0.37 -17.34
N PRO A 139 18.61 -0.97 -16.22
CA PRO A 139 18.79 -0.36 -14.91
C PRO A 139 20.05 0.53 -14.85
N MET A 140 20.06 1.50 -13.92
CA MET A 140 21.21 2.34 -13.64
C MET A 140 21.41 2.50 -12.13
N ASP A 141 22.65 2.63 -11.69
CA ASP A 141 22.96 2.96 -10.30
C ASP A 141 22.56 4.41 -10.01
N MET A 142 21.73 4.60 -9.00
CA MET A 142 21.27 5.92 -8.58
C MET A 142 22.32 6.59 -7.68
N ILE A 143 22.39 7.93 -7.74
CA ILE A 143 23.16 8.70 -6.78
C ILE A 143 22.44 8.63 -5.43
N VAL A 144 23.09 7.97 -4.47
CA VAL A 144 22.53 7.81 -3.10
C VAL A 144 22.72 9.11 -2.32
N PRO A 145 21.66 9.75 -1.81
CA PRO A 145 21.79 10.93 -0.97
C PRO A 145 22.39 10.56 0.40
N ASP A 146 23.02 11.53 1.07
CA ASP A 146 23.56 11.32 2.42
C ASP A 146 22.47 10.94 3.42
N THR A 147 21.28 11.52 3.31
CA THR A 147 20.10 11.21 4.12
C THR A 147 18.82 11.60 3.42
N LEU A 148 17.72 10.86 3.72
CA LEU A 148 16.35 11.21 3.32
C LEU A 148 15.71 12.24 4.26
N LEU A 149 16.27 12.41 5.48
CA LEU A 149 15.67 13.26 6.50
C LEU A 149 16.00 14.72 6.25
N LYS A 150 14.97 15.48 5.91
CA LYS A 150 15.09 16.89 5.58
C LYS A 150 15.26 17.75 6.85
N ASN A 151 16.20 18.68 6.83
CA ASN A 151 16.41 19.62 7.94
C ASN A 151 15.60 20.91 7.74
N LYS A 152 15.38 21.31 6.48
CA LYS A 152 14.59 22.47 6.09
C LYS A 152 13.76 22.14 4.84
N VAL A 153 12.52 22.55 4.83
CA VAL A 153 11.60 22.41 3.69
C VAL A 153 10.76 23.67 3.55
N LYS A 154 10.19 23.90 2.37
CA LYS A 154 9.11 24.90 2.17
C LYS A 154 7.81 24.35 2.78
N GLY A 155 7.69 24.40 4.11
CA GLY A 155 6.58 23.77 4.82
C GLY A 155 6.58 24.03 6.32
N GLN A 156 5.80 23.26 7.04
CA GLN A 156 5.69 23.30 8.49
C GLN A 156 6.13 21.95 9.08
N ARG A 157 7.00 21.97 10.09
CA ARG A 157 7.33 20.79 10.87
C ARG A 157 6.16 20.43 11.77
N VAL A 158 5.82 19.15 11.84
CA VAL A 158 4.76 18.60 12.69
C VAL A 158 5.36 17.78 13.81
N LEU A 159 6.45 17.08 13.53
CA LEU A 159 7.10 16.18 14.47
C LEU A 159 8.62 16.22 14.26
N SER A 160 9.37 16.12 15.35
CA SER A 160 10.83 15.98 15.31
C SER A 160 11.31 15.15 16.49
N LYS A 161 11.85 13.98 16.18
CA LYS A 161 12.62 13.11 17.07
C LYS A 161 14.06 13.11 16.60
N VAL A 162 14.99 13.31 17.51
CA VAL A 162 16.44 13.24 17.26
C VAL A 162 17.06 12.41 18.37
N TYR A 163 17.90 11.46 18.02
CA TYR A 163 18.57 10.57 18.98
C TYR A 163 19.18 11.35 20.16
N GLY A 164 18.92 10.89 21.37
CA GLY A 164 19.39 11.49 22.60
C GLY A 164 18.68 12.78 23.04
N LYS A 165 17.82 13.37 22.23
CA LYS A 165 17.05 14.59 22.52
C LYS A 165 15.60 14.29 22.87
N ASN A 166 14.84 15.33 23.23
CA ASN A 166 13.40 15.24 23.39
C ASN A 166 12.70 15.16 22.05
N ASP A 167 11.60 14.43 22.03
CA ASP A 167 10.64 14.37 20.93
C ASP A 167 9.73 15.58 21.00
N ASN A 168 9.60 16.32 19.88
CA ASN A 168 8.86 17.57 19.83
C ASN A 168 7.67 17.44 18.87
N PHE A 169 6.51 17.92 19.29
CA PHE A 169 5.27 17.89 18.51
C PHE A 169 4.79 19.31 18.25
N TYR A 170 4.64 19.70 16.99
CA TYR A 170 4.28 21.06 16.56
C TYR A 170 2.83 21.06 16.06
N VAL A 171 1.98 21.86 16.70
CA VAL A 171 0.56 21.98 16.37
C VAL A 171 0.39 22.41 14.89
N GLU A 172 -0.46 21.70 14.16
CA GLU A 172 -0.71 21.93 12.73
C GLU A 172 -1.65 23.11 12.49
N VAL A 173 -2.64 23.27 13.37
CA VAL A 173 -3.67 24.32 13.30
C VAL A 173 -3.25 25.48 14.18
N ARG A 174 -3.13 26.68 13.61
CA ARG A 174 -2.83 27.88 14.42
C ARG A 174 -4.02 28.21 15.32
N ALA A 175 -3.75 28.45 16.60
CA ALA A 175 -4.71 29.04 17.50
C ALA A 175 -5.24 30.38 16.90
N LYS A 176 -6.54 30.64 17.05
CA LYS A 176 -7.17 31.90 16.63
C LYS A 176 -6.56 33.11 17.35
N ASP A 177 -5.96 32.87 18.51
CA ASP A 177 -5.31 33.90 19.30
C ASP A 177 -3.83 34.05 18.87
N LYS A 178 -3.49 35.19 18.28
CA LYS A 178 -2.14 35.52 17.79
C LYS A 178 -1.08 35.57 18.93
N ASN A 179 -1.51 35.71 20.17
CA ASN A 179 -0.65 35.79 21.36
C ASN A 179 -0.44 34.45 22.07
N ALA A 180 -1.16 33.40 21.69
CA ALA A 180 -0.91 32.07 22.20
C ALA A 180 0.44 31.57 21.63
N LYS A 181 1.51 31.64 22.43
CA LYS A 181 2.72 30.88 22.16
C LYS A 181 2.30 29.43 21.99
N GLY A 182 2.42 28.91 20.75
CA GLY A 182 2.00 27.56 20.44
C GLY A 182 2.61 26.57 21.43
N TRP A 183 1.79 25.86 22.19
CA TRP A 183 2.23 24.79 23.06
C TRP A 183 2.93 23.71 22.21
N VAL A 184 4.19 23.44 22.51
CA VAL A 184 4.97 22.40 21.87
C VAL A 184 5.21 21.33 22.92
N PRO A 185 4.42 20.23 22.92
CA PRO A 185 4.72 19.11 23.78
C PRO A 185 6.11 18.57 23.49
N SER A 186 6.91 18.41 24.52
CA SER A 186 8.29 17.95 24.39
C SER A 186 8.58 16.97 25.52
N PHE A 187 8.84 15.71 25.19
CA PHE A 187 9.18 14.66 26.14
C PHE A 187 10.03 13.58 25.49
N LYS A 188 10.67 12.75 26.27
CA LYS A 188 11.57 11.70 25.79
C LYS A 188 10.86 10.35 25.75
N LEU A 189 10.60 9.82 24.54
CA LEU A 189 9.98 8.51 24.33
C LEU A 189 10.98 7.35 24.31
N GLY A 190 12.28 7.64 24.11
CA GLY A 190 13.31 6.63 23.91
C GLY A 190 13.37 6.11 22.45
N SER A 191 14.43 5.37 22.14
CA SER A 191 14.71 4.93 20.75
C SER A 191 13.79 3.83 20.25
N ARG A 192 13.12 3.08 21.13
CA ARG A 192 12.23 1.97 20.73
C ARG A 192 10.81 2.41 20.37
N LYS A 193 10.43 3.66 20.64
CA LYS A 193 9.06 4.18 20.42
C LYS A 193 9.05 5.23 19.31
N SER A 194 8.19 5.04 18.31
CA SER A 194 7.92 6.06 17.30
C SER A 194 7.22 7.25 17.94
N ALA A 195 7.65 8.45 17.59
CA ALA A 195 6.97 9.67 18.02
C ALA A 195 5.62 9.83 17.32
N LEU A 196 5.51 9.45 16.03
CA LEU A 196 4.23 9.46 15.31
C LEU A 196 3.23 8.46 15.91
N ALA A 197 3.65 7.25 16.26
CA ALA A 197 2.79 6.26 16.91
C ALA A 197 2.26 6.77 18.25
N ASN A 198 3.06 7.51 18.99
CA ASN A 198 2.74 8.10 20.30
C ASN A 198 2.23 9.56 20.21
N LEU A 199 1.86 10.01 19.01
CA LEU A 199 1.22 11.31 18.84
C LEU A 199 -0.08 11.35 19.66
N PRO A 200 -0.32 12.41 20.46
CA PRO A 200 -1.60 12.58 21.15
C PRO A 200 -2.78 12.54 20.16
N GLU A 201 -3.84 11.83 20.51
CA GLU A 201 -5.07 11.74 19.71
C GLU A 201 -5.91 13.02 19.86
N ASP A 202 -5.35 14.12 19.41
CA ASP A 202 -5.99 15.45 19.42
C ASP A 202 -6.16 15.91 17.96
N GLU A 203 -7.28 15.52 17.36
CA GLU A 203 -7.61 15.87 15.97
C GLU A 203 -7.82 17.38 15.75
N GLU A 204 -8.01 18.16 16.79
CA GLU A 204 -8.10 19.61 16.69
C GLU A 204 -6.72 20.25 16.48
N LYS A 205 -5.70 19.67 17.12
CA LYS A 205 -4.30 20.17 17.02
C LYS A 205 -3.48 19.49 15.95
N PHE A 206 -3.69 18.17 15.74
CA PHE A 206 -2.91 17.31 14.83
C PHE A 206 -3.79 16.57 13.81
N PRO A 207 -4.68 17.26 13.07
CA PRO A 207 -5.64 16.58 12.21
C PRO A 207 -4.99 15.75 11.09
N VAL A 208 -3.89 16.25 10.51
CA VAL A 208 -3.25 15.56 9.37
C VAL A 208 -2.33 14.43 9.84
N ALA A 209 -1.56 14.63 10.90
CA ALA A 209 -0.70 13.56 11.45
C ALA A 209 -1.54 12.41 12.01
N THR A 210 -2.66 12.70 12.68
CA THR A 210 -3.60 11.68 13.15
C THR A 210 -4.21 10.90 11.97
N TRP A 211 -4.65 11.61 10.93
CA TRP A 211 -5.12 10.98 9.70
C TRP A 211 -4.04 10.11 9.04
N PHE A 212 -2.80 10.61 8.93
CA PHE A 212 -1.71 9.86 8.32
C PHE A 212 -1.34 8.62 9.14
N LYS A 213 -1.30 8.76 10.47
CA LYS A 213 -1.13 7.62 11.40
C LYS A 213 -2.19 6.55 11.13
N GLY A 214 -3.48 6.93 11.08
CA GLY A 214 -4.58 6.02 10.75
C GLY A 214 -4.45 5.41 9.35
N LEU A 215 -4.03 6.20 8.34
CA LEU A 215 -3.77 5.69 6.99
C LEU A 215 -2.68 4.61 7.01
N MET A 216 -1.60 4.79 7.75
CA MET A 216 -0.50 3.81 7.80
C MET A 216 -0.85 2.56 8.61
N ILE A 217 -1.58 2.71 9.72
CA ILE A 217 -1.94 1.59 10.61
C ILE A 217 -3.10 0.77 10.02
N ASP A 218 -4.17 1.44 9.60
CA ASP A 218 -5.42 0.80 9.19
C ASP A 218 -5.64 0.89 7.68
N GLY A 219 -5.04 1.88 7.00
CA GLY A 219 -5.25 2.16 5.58
C GLY A 219 -4.34 1.37 4.64
N VAL A 220 -3.19 0.85 5.09
CA VAL A 220 -2.29 0.00 4.28
C VAL A 220 -2.62 -1.46 4.52
N GLN A 221 -3.05 -2.14 3.48
CA GLN A 221 -3.46 -3.55 3.56
C GLN A 221 -2.70 -4.41 2.55
N LYS A 222 -1.93 -5.38 3.07
CA LYS A 222 -1.36 -6.44 2.24
C LYS A 222 -2.38 -7.56 2.08
N VAL A 223 -2.94 -7.70 0.87
CA VAL A 223 -3.91 -8.74 0.53
C VAL A 223 -3.18 -10.07 0.33
N MET A 224 -3.46 -11.03 1.19
CA MET A 224 -2.86 -12.37 1.20
C MET A 224 -3.98 -13.40 1.30
N LEU A 225 -4.70 -13.61 0.19
CA LEU A 225 -5.87 -14.49 0.17
C LEU A 225 -5.51 -15.91 0.62
N ASN A 226 -6.25 -16.40 1.61
CA ASN A 226 -6.10 -17.75 2.14
C ASN A 226 -7.25 -18.64 1.66
N SER A 227 -6.94 -19.66 0.88
CA SER A 227 -7.91 -20.57 0.29
C SER A 227 -8.79 -21.28 1.33
N MET A 228 -8.23 -21.61 2.49
CA MET A 228 -8.99 -22.23 3.58
C MET A 228 -9.93 -21.22 4.24
N ALA A 229 -9.50 -19.97 4.40
CA ALA A 229 -10.34 -18.90 4.94
C ALA A 229 -11.51 -18.58 3.99
N LEU A 230 -11.25 -18.48 2.68
CA LEU A 230 -12.28 -18.24 1.66
C LEU A 230 -13.36 -19.34 1.61
N ARG A 231 -13.00 -20.58 1.91
CA ARG A 231 -13.91 -21.74 1.88
C ARG A 231 -14.79 -21.85 3.11
N ARG A 232 -14.32 -21.38 4.26
CA ARG A 232 -15.03 -21.52 5.54
C ARG A 232 -16.17 -20.52 5.68
N SER A 233 -17.11 -20.87 6.56
CA SER A 233 -18.07 -19.89 7.06
C SER A 233 -17.35 -18.83 7.89
N SER A 234 -17.78 -17.59 7.73
CA SER A 234 -17.20 -16.42 8.39
C SER A 234 -18.01 -16.07 9.64
N PRO A 235 -17.40 -16.06 10.85
CA PRO A 235 -18.09 -15.72 12.09
C PRO A 235 -18.67 -14.30 12.05
N ALA A 236 -19.75 -14.08 12.82
CA ALA A 236 -20.28 -12.74 13.04
C ALA A 236 -19.25 -11.87 13.80
N GLY A 237 -19.10 -10.62 13.39
CA GLY A 237 -18.24 -9.67 14.13
C GLY A 237 -16.76 -9.66 13.71
N LEU A 238 -16.34 -10.38 12.65
CA LEU A 238 -15.01 -10.24 12.06
C LEU A 238 -14.80 -8.83 11.46
N LYS A 239 -14.67 -7.82 12.34
CA LYS A 239 -14.31 -6.44 11.98
C LYS A 239 -12.88 -6.08 12.36
N LYS A 240 -12.18 -6.89 13.14
CA LYS A 240 -10.80 -6.61 13.52
C LYS A 240 -9.86 -6.89 12.35
N GLY A 241 -9.16 -5.84 11.90
CA GLY A 241 -8.18 -5.90 10.82
C GLY A 241 -8.74 -5.81 9.40
N SER A 242 -10.04 -5.50 9.24
CA SER A 242 -10.61 -5.22 7.91
C SER A 242 -10.60 -3.73 7.65
N ILE A 243 -9.77 -3.30 6.74
CA ILE A 243 -9.84 -1.95 6.18
C ILE A 243 -11.11 -1.90 5.34
N ASN A 244 -11.97 -0.93 5.64
CA ASN A 244 -13.21 -0.70 4.87
C ASN A 244 -14.07 -1.95 4.68
N GLY A 245 -13.99 -2.89 5.61
CA GLY A 245 -14.83 -4.06 5.62
C GLY A 245 -14.32 -5.29 4.83
N PHE A 246 -13.11 -5.28 4.26
CA PHE A 246 -12.50 -6.46 3.61
C PHE A 246 -11.28 -6.95 4.39
N CYS A 247 -11.24 -8.23 4.78
CA CYS A 247 -10.10 -8.83 5.48
C CYS A 247 -8.99 -9.22 4.49
N PRO A 248 -7.69 -9.02 4.86
CA PRO A 248 -6.55 -9.35 4.00
C PRO A 248 -6.51 -10.78 3.47
N ASP A 249 -6.98 -11.73 4.27
CA ASP A 249 -7.04 -13.16 3.95
C ASP A 249 -8.32 -13.59 3.21
N GLY A 250 -9.28 -12.65 3.01
CA GLY A 250 -10.57 -12.89 2.40
C GLY A 250 -11.58 -13.59 3.30
N SER A 251 -11.27 -13.83 4.58
CA SER A 251 -12.11 -14.60 5.52
C SER A 251 -13.52 -14.05 5.71
N ASN A 252 -13.72 -12.74 5.50
CA ASN A 252 -15.02 -12.10 5.63
C ASN A 252 -15.76 -11.86 4.30
N LEU A 253 -15.30 -12.47 3.21
CA LEU A 253 -15.95 -12.34 1.88
C LEU A 253 -17.47 -12.58 1.94
N PRO A 254 -18.01 -13.56 2.72
CA PRO A 254 -19.45 -13.75 2.85
C PRO A 254 -20.18 -12.53 3.42
N TRP A 255 -19.57 -11.80 4.35
CA TRP A 255 -20.16 -10.59 4.92
C TRP A 255 -20.13 -9.41 3.96
N VAL A 256 -19.05 -9.30 3.16
CA VAL A 256 -18.95 -8.28 2.10
C VAL A 256 -20.01 -8.50 1.04
N VAL A 257 -20.18 -9.73 0.58
CA VAL A 257 -21.24 -10.10 -0.38
C VAL A 257 -22.63 -9.82 0.22
N SER A 258 -22.86 -10.21 1.48
CA SER A 258 -24.13 -9.92 2.18
C SER A 258 -24.45 -8.43 2.25
N ASN A 259 -23.42 -7.58 2.39
CA ASN A 259 -23.61 -6.13 2.35
C ASN A 259 -24.00 -5.64 0.94
N LEU A 260 -23.46 -6.25 -0.11
CA LEU A 260 -23.85 -5.95 -1.50
C LEU A 260 -25.25 -6.46 -1.85
N GLU A 261 -25.73 -7.55 -1.20
CA GLU A 261 -27.08 -8.07 -1.38
C GLU A 261 -28.18 -7.14 -0.84
N ARG A 262 -27.84 -6.14 -0.02
CA ARG A 262 -28.80 -5.20 0.54
C ARG A 262 -29.44 -4.34 -0.55
N PRO A 263 -30.72 -3.93 -0.38
CA PRO A 263 -31.43 -3.13 -1.36
C PRO A 263 -30.70 -1.85 -1.80
N GLU A 264 -30.04 -1.16 -0.88
CA GLU A 264 -29.27 0.05 -1.16
C GLU A 264 -28.05 -0.18 -2.06
N ASN A 265 -27.53 -1.41 -2.11
CA ASN A 265 -26.38 -1.81 -2.91
C ASN A 265 -26.74 -2.69 -4.13
N ALA A 266 -28.03 -2.92 -4.40
CA ALA A 266 -28.48 -3.85 -5.42
C ALA A 266 -27.90 -3.58 -6.82
N ALA A 267 -27.73 -2.32 -7.20
CA ALA A 267 -27.12 -1.94 -8.47
C ALA A 267 -25.64 -2.39 -8.54
N ARG A 268 -24.88 -2.20 -7.45
CA ARG A 268 -23.47 -2.62 -7.34
C ARG A 268 -23.34 -4.14 -7.38
N TYR A 269 -24.21 -4.84 -6.65
CA TYR A 269 -24.27 -6.29 -6.66
C TYR A 269 -24.53 -6.82 -8.09
N LYS A 270 -25.53 -6.29 -8.79
CA LYS A 270 -25.84 -6.67 -10.17
C LYS A 270 -24.67 -6.43 -11.11
N SER A 271 -24.00 -5.29 -10.99
CA SER A 271 -22.81 -4.96 -11.79
C SER A 271 -21.65 -5.91 -11.48
N TRP A 272 -21.43 -6.26 -10.20
CA TRP A 272 -20.42 -7.24 -9.83
C TRP A 272 -20.70 -8.62 -10.41
N ILE A 273 -21.93 -9.14 -10.31
CA ILE A 273 -22.29 -10.42 -10.91
C ILE A 273 -22.06 -10.40 -12.43
N ALA A 274 -22.49 -9.35 -13.12
CA ALA A 274 -22.27 -9.20 -14.57
C ALA A 274 -20.76 -9.22 -14.90
N HIS A 275 -19.94 -8.57 -14.08
CA HIS A 275 -18.49 -8.57 -14.26
C HIS A 275 -17.87 -9.97 -14.00
N VAL A 276 -18.29 -10.67 -12.95
CA VAL A 276 -17.86 -12.04 -12.66
C VAL A 276 -18.24 -12.98 -13.81
N GLN A 277 -19.41 -12.80 -14.41
CA GLN A 277 -19.89 -13.60 -15.54
C GLN A 277 -19.04 -13.46 -16.81
N THR A 278 -18.23 -12.43 -16.95
CA THR A 278 -17.27 -12.32 -18.06
C THR A 278 -16.20 -13.41 -18.00
N ALA A 279 -15.81 -13.82 -16.80
CA ALA A 279 -14.84 -14.89 -16.57
C ALA A 279 -15.50 -16.25 -16.28
N LEU A 280 -16.67 -16.24 -15.65
CA LEU A 280 -17.41 -17.44 -15.22
C LEU A 280 -18.87 -17.35 -15.73
N PRO A 281 -19.10 -17.56 -17.05
CA PRO A 281 -20.41 -17.36 -17.68
C PRO A 281 -21.51 -18.28 -17.16
N GLU A 282 -21.13 -19.40 -16.52
CA GLU A 282 -22.07 -20.37 -15.94
C GLU A 282 -22.63 -19.93 -14.59
N ILE A 283 -22.03 -18.94 -13.92
CA ILE A 283 -22.57 -18.40 -12.66
C ILE A 283 -23.81 -17.57 -12.98
N GLU A 284 -24.89 -17.84 -12.29
CA GLU A 284 -26.13 -17.06 -12.35
C GLU A 284 -26.18 -16.03 -11.23
N SER A 285 -25.86 -16.42 -10.00
CA SER A 285 -25.83 -15.53 -8.83
C SER A 285 -24.92 -16.09 -7.73
N ILE A 286 -24.56 -15.23 -6.78
CA ILE A 286 -23.73 -15.56 -5.61
C ILE A 286 -24.49 -15.07 -4.40
N LYS A 287 -24.99 -15.97 -3.56
CA LYS A 287 -25.80 -15.66 -2.39
C LYS A 287 -25.05 -15.92 -1.11
N THR A 288 -25.56 -15.36 -0.02
CA THR A 288 -25.05 -15.66 1.30
C THR A 288 -26.09 -16.34 2.17
N VAL A 289 -25.65 -17.27 3.02
CA VAL A 289 -26.51 -17.98 3.98
C VAL A 289 -25.93 -17.79 5.37
N GLU A 290 -26.75 -17.38 6.32
CA GLU A 290 -26.42 -17.31 7.73
C GLU A 290 -26.83 -18.61 8.43
N ARG A 291 -25.93 -19.18 9.20
CA ARG A 291 -26.22 -20.35 10.02
C ARG A 291 -26.93 -19.90 11.29
N PRO A 292 -28.09 -20.53 11.64
CA PRO A 292 -28.83 -20.16 12.86
C PRO A 292 -28.04 -20.43 14.16
N GLU A 293 -27.18 -21.47 14.16
CA GLU A 293 -26.51 -22.01 15.35
C GLU A 293 -25.44 -21.08 15.90
N ASP A 294 -24.62 -20.51 15.00
CA ASP A 294 -23.43 -19.72 15.36
C ASP A 294 -23.42 -18.33 14.70
N ARG A 295 -24.45 -18.03 13.92
CA ARG A 295 -24.60 -16.81 13.11
C ARG A 295 -23.43 -16.57 12.14
N SER A 296 -22.65 -17.59 11.86
CA SER A 296 -21.64 -17.53 10.82
C SER A 296 -22.29 -17.52 9.44
N ARG A 297 -21.62 -16.86 8.49
CA ARG A 297 -22.12 -16.70 7.13
C ARG A 297 -21.21 -17.37 6.10
N TYR A 298 -21.78 -18.01 5.07
CA TYR A 298 -21.02 -18.62 3.99
C TYR A 298 -21.60 -18.27 2.63
N LEU A 299 -20.80 -18.43 1.57
CA LEU A 299 -21.25 -18.21 0.20
C LEU A 299 -21.92 -19.45 -0.37
N VAL A 300 -22.91 -19.21 -1.23
CA VAL A 300 -23.56 -20.19 -2.10
C VAL A 300 -23.50 -19.67 -3.53
N LEU A 301 -22.83 -20.43 -4.39
CA LEU A 301 -22.71 -20.15 -5.80
C LEU A 301 -23.87 -20.86 -6.54
N CYS A 302 -24.68 -20.09 -7.22
CA CYS A 302 -25.80 -20.59 -8.04
C CYS A 302 -25.38 -20.58 -9.51
N TYR A 303 -25.44 -21.72 -10.14
CA TYR A 303 -25.08 -21.90 -11.55
C TYR A 303 -26.33 -21.99 -12.42
N LYS A 304 -26.20 -21.60 -13.68
CA LYS A 304 -27.23 -21.83 -14.69
C LYS A 304 -27.59 -23.32 -14.76
N GLY A 305 -28.88 -23.62 -14.88
CA GLY A 305 -29.34 -25.02 -14.80
C GLY A 305 -29.69 -25.52 -13.40
N GLY A 306 -29.64 -24.62 -12.38
CA GLY A 306 -30.17 -24.90 -11.03
C GLY A 306 -29.19 -25.56 -10.06
N LEU A 307 -27.94 -25.84 -10.46
CA LEU A 307 -26.91 -26.34 -9.55
C LEU A 307 -26.53 -25.23 -8.55
N THR A 308 -26.52 -25.57 -7.25
CA THR A 308 -26.06 -24.68 -6.18
C THR A 308 -24.98 -25.36 -5.37
N ILE A 309 -23.86 -24.69 -5.14
CA ILE A 309 -22.76 -25.22 -4.34
C ILE A 309 -22.33 -24.23 -3.26
N PRO A 310 -22.08 -24.68 -2.03
CA PRO A 310 -21.51 -23.85 -0.97
C PRO A 310 -20.02 -23.59 -1.20
N SER A 311 -19.48 -22.54 -0.59
CA SER A 311 -18.08 -22.08 -0.78
C SER A 311 -17.03 -23.18 -0.55
N TRP A 312 -17.24 -24.12 0.37
CA TRP A 312 -16.28 -25.20 0.63
C TRP A 312 -16.19 -26.24 -0.51
N MET A 313 -17.16 -26.27 -1.41
CA MET A 313 -17.14 -27.12 -2.62
C MET A 313 -16.64 -26.37 -3.86
N ALA A 314 -16.55 -25.04 -3.80
CA ALA A 314 -16.10 -24.23 -4.91
C ALA A 314 -14.58 -24.39 -5.16
N SER A 315 -14.16 -24.14 -6.42
CA SER A 315 -12.73 -24.13 -6.73
C SER A 315 -12.02 -22.92 -6.10
N ASP A 316 -10.74 -23.09 -5.80
CA ASP A 316 -9.88 -22.02 -5.27
C ASP A 316 -9.87 -20.81 -6.20
N GLY A 317 -9.67 -21.04 -7.50
CA GLY A 317 -9.63 -19.98 -8.49
C GLY A 317 -10.93 -19.19 -8.57
N THR A 318 -12.08 -19.86 -8.43
CA THR A 318 -13.38 -19.19 -8.35
C THR A 318 -13.45 -18.26 -7.14
N LEU A 319 -13.13 -18.74 -5.94
CA LEU A 319 -13.20 -17.95 -4.72
C LEU A 319 -12.20 -16.78 -4.73
N ARG A 320 -10.99 -16.98 -5.25
CA ARG A 320 -9.99 -15.93 -5.45
C ARG A 320 -10.47 -14.86 -6.43
N LEU A 321 -11.07 -15.26 -7.55
CA LEU A 321 -11.69 -14.33 -8.51
C LEU A 321 -12.74 -13.46 -7.83
N LEU A 322 -13.65 -14.06 -7.04
CA LEU A 322 -14.68 -13.32 -6.31
C LEU A 322 -14.05 -12.33 -5.33
N ALA A 323 -13.06 -12.76 -4.56
CA ALA A 323 -12.38 -11.92 -3.57
C ALA A 323 -11.61 -10.76 -4.20
N LEU A 324 -10.97 -10.95 -5.36
CA LEU A 324 -10.19 -9.92 -6.04
C LEU A 324 -11.04 -8.96 -6.89
N THR A 325 -12.24 -9.37 -7.29
CA THR A 325 -13.11 -8.51 -8.08
C THR A 325 -14.03 -7.64 -7.22
N ILE A 326 -14.42 -8.10 -6.03
CA ILE A 326 -15.42 -7.42 -5.19
C ILE A 326 -15.02 -6.01 -4.72
N PRO A 327 -13.72 -5.67 -4.46
CA PRO A 327 -13.33 -4.35 -3.99
C PRO A 327 -13.81 -3.20 -4.86
N ALA A 328 -13.87 -3.37 -6.18
CA ALA A 328 -14.35 -2.34 -7.12
C ALA A 328 -15.84 -2.01 -6.95
N PHE A 329 -16.60 -2.91 -6.35
CA PHE A 329 -18.05 -2.78 -6.18
C PHE A 329 -18.45 -2.47 -4.73
N MET A 330 -17.51 -2.50 -3.80
CA MET A 330 -17.78 -2.15 -2.40
C MET A 330 -18.09 -0.66 -2.25
N PRO A 331 -19.12 -0.29 -1.48
CA PRO A 331 -19.31 1.11 -1.11
C PRO A 331 -18.16 1.57 -0.22
N ASP A 332 -17.67 2.78 -0.45
CA ASP A 332 -16.66 3.44 0.40
C ASP A 332 -15.34 2.67 0.60
N PHE A 333 -14.96 1.80 -0.33
CA PHE A 333 -13.65 1.14 -0.28
C PHE A 333 -12.53 2.18 -0.42
N LYS A 334 -11.66 2.28 0.60
CA LYS A 334 -10.62 3.32 0.73
C LYS A 334 -9.31 2.68 1.20
N GLY A 335 -8.23 3.46 1.20
CA GLY A 335 -6.94 3.02 1.68
C GLY A 335 -6.00 2.61 0.56
N LEU A 336 -5.02 1.79 0.88
CA LEU A 336 -3.99 1.30 -0.02
C LEU A 336 -3.91 -0.22 0.05
N CYS A 337 -4.16 -0.89 -1.06
CA CYS A 337 -4.01 -2.34 -1.18
C CYS A 337 -2.69 -2.69 -1.85
N LEU A 338 -1.92 -3.53 -1.18
CA LEU A 338 -0.70 -4.16 -1.68
C LEU A 338 -1.07 -5.60 -2.08
N ILE A 339 -1.01 -5.90 -3.36
CA ILE A 339 -1.41 -7.21 -3.90
C ILE A 339 -0.22 -7.82 -4.62
N GLU A 340 0.16 -9.03 -4.24
CA GLU A 340 1.21 -9.79 -4.90
C GLU A 340 0.62 -10.98 -5.64
N GLU A 341 1.00 -11.15 -6.90
CA GLU A 341 0.67 -12.29 -7.76
C GLU A 341 -0.82 -12.65 -7.75
N PRO A 342 -1.72 -11.71 -8.10
CA PRO A 342 -3.17 -11.95 -8.10
C PRO A 342 -3.58 -13.06 -9.06
N GLU A 343 -2.76 -13.35 -10.07
CA GLU A 343 -2.94 -14.41 -11.04
C GLU A 343 -2.80 -15.83 -10.46
N ASN A 344 -2.14 -15.97 -9.31
CA ASN A 344 -1.86 -17.28 -8.72
C ASN A 344 -3.15 -18.04 -8.36
N GLY A 345 -3.29 -19.23 -8.95
CA GLY A 345 -4.45 -20.09 -8.75
C GLY A 345 -5.71 -19.64 -9.50
N ILE A 346 -5.61 -18.65 -10.39
CA ILE A 346 -6.73 -18.20 -11.23
C ILE A 346 -6.49 -18.63 -12.68
N HIS A 347 -7.56 -19.06 -13.35
CA HIS A 347 -7.48 -19.43 -14.76
C HIS A 347 -7.07 -18.23 -15.62
N PRO A 348 -6.14 -18.36 -16.60
CA PRO A 348 -5.62 -17.25 -17.40
C PRO A 348 -6.71 -16.34 -18.01
N LYS A 349 -7.82 -16.90 -18.48
CA LYS A 349 -8.95 -16.12 -19.02
C LYS A 349 -9.61 -15.20 -17.98
N ALA A 350 -9.51 -15.52 -16.70
CA ALA A 350 -10.10 -14.74 -15.61
C ALA A 350 -9.14 -13.68 -15.03
N VAL A 351 -7.86 -13.76 -15.37
CA VAL A 351 -6.83 -12.80 -14.89
C VAL A 351 -7.11 -11.38 -15.40
N GLU A 352 -7.54 -11.26 -16.65
CA GLU A 352 -7.94 -9.97 -17.22
C GLU A 352 -9.13 -9.35 -16.47
N THR A 353 -10.14 -10.15 -16.11
CA THR A 353 -11.29 -9.70 -15.31
C THR A 353 -10.87 -9.18 -13.94
N VAL A 354 -9.90 -9.85 -13.29
CA VAL A 354 -9.31 -9.39 -12.04
C VAL A 354 -8.60 -8.04 -12.22
N TYR A 355 -7.77 -7.92 -13.25
CA TYR A 355 -7.08 -6.67 -13.56
C TYR A 355 -8.04 -5.51 -13.80
N GLN A 356 -9.06 -5.71 -14.66
CA GLN A 356 -10.08 -4.70 -14.95
C GLN A 356 -10.82 -4.24 -13.70
N SER A 357 -11.13 -5.17 -12.80
CA SER A 357 -11.75 -4.85 -11.53
C SER A 357 -10.83 -4.02 -10.65
N LEU A 358 -9.60 -4.47 -10.40
CA LEU A 358 -8.65 -3.77 -9.53
C LEU A 358 -8.26 -2.39 -10.05
N SER A 359 -8.10 -2.23 -11.37
CA SER A 359 -7.79 -0.95 -12.00
C SER A 359 -8.96 0.05 -11.98
N SER A 360 -10.18 -0.43 -11.77
CA SER A 360 -11.40 0.39 -11.69
C SER A 360 -11.81 0.78 -10.25
N VAL A 361 -11.01 0.43 -9.24
CA VAL A 361 -11.30 0.77 -7.85
C VAL A 361 -11.21 2.29 -7.64
N TYR A 362 -12.31 2.90 -7.21
CA TYR A 362 -12.35 4.32 -6.88
C TYR A 362 -12.16 4.55 -5.38
N GLY A 363 -11.41 5.59 -5.04
CA GLY A 363 -11.23 6.01 -3.66
C GLY A 363 -10.17 5.23 -2.88
N ALA A 364 -9.66 4.12 -3.41
CA ALA A 364 -8.51 3.39 -2.87
C ALA A 364 -7.34 3.42 -3.86
N GLN A 365 -6.14 3.16 -3.37
CA GLN A 365 -4.92 3.03 -4.15
C GLN A 365 -4.53 1.56 -4.22
N ILE A 366 -4.13 1.09 -5.40
CA ILE A 366 -3.74 -0.31 -5.61
C ILE A 366 -2.30 -0.36 -6.12
N LEU A 367 -1.46 -1.11 -5.45
CA LEU A 367 -0.12 -1.49 -5.92
C LEU A 367 -0.11 -3.01 -6.15
N LEU A 368 -0.01 -3.41 -7.40
CA LEU A 368 -0.16 -4.77 -7.86
C LEU A 368 1.18 -5.32 -8.39
N ALA A 369 1.84 -6.22 -7.67
CA ALA A 369 3.02 -6.90 -8.17
C ALA A 369 2.63 -8.18 -8.91
N THR A 370 3.14 -8.35 -10.13
CA THR A 370 2.78 -9.48 -11.00
C THR A 370 3.96 -9.97 -11.84
N HIS A 371 3.86 -11.23 -12.27
CA HIS A 371 4.67 -11.84 -13.32
C HIS A 371 3.83 -12.26 -14.52
N SER A 372 2.55 -11.90 -14.56
CA SER A 372 1.61 -12.32 -15.60
C SER A 372 1.76 -11.49 -16.88
N PRO A 373 2.15 -12.10 -18.03
CA PRO A 373 2.09 -11.43 -19.32
C PRO A 373 0.67 -11.00 -19.69
N VAL A 374 -0.35 -11.70 -19.19
CA VAL A 374 -1.78 -11.36 -19.43
C VAL A 374 -2.13 -10.02 -18.80
N ILE A 375 -1.74 -9.78 -17.55
CA ILE A 375 -1.95 -8.48 -16.91
C ILE A 375 -1.22 -7.38 -17.70
N LEU A 376 0.02 -7.63 -18.10
CA LEU A 376 0.80 -6.65 -18.83
C LEU A 376 0.27 -6.38 -20.26
N SER A 377 -0.38 -7.35 -20.88
CA SER A 377 -0.97 -7.15 -22.21
C SER A 377 -2.10 -6.14 -22.25
N VAL A 378 -2.75 -5.91 -21.09
CA VAL A 378 -3.89 -4.98 -20.92
C VAL A 378 -3.53 -3.75 -20.07
N ALA A 379 -2.34 -3.71 -19.49
CA ALA A 379 -1.91 -2.61 -18.62
C ALA A 379 -1.54 -1.36 -19.43
N ASP A 380 -1.90 -0.18 -18.91
CA ASP A 380 -1.41 1.10 -19.44
C ASP A 380 0.06 1.28 -19.03
N VAL A 381 0.91 1.58 -20.01
CA VAL A 381 2.36 1.84 -19.81
C VAL A 381 2.63 2.91 -18.74
N LYS A 382 1.73 3.87 -18.57
CA LYS A 382 1.82 4.91 -17.53
C LYS A 382 1.55 4.41 -16.12
N GLN A 383 0.99 3.22 -15.99
CA GLN A 383 0.70 2.57 -14.71
C GLN A 383 1.74 1.51 -14.35
N VAL A 384 2.60 1.12 -15.30
CA VAL A 384 3.61 0.07 -15.08
C VAL A 384 4.87 0.65 -14.44
N LEU A 385 5.31 0.04 -13.34
CA LEU A 385 6.61 0.28 -12.72
C LEU A 385 7.52 -0.91 -13.03
N CYS A 386 8.57 -0.69 -13.80
CA CYS A 386 9.55 -1.72 -14.16
C CYS A 386 10.65 -1.77 -13.12
N PHE A 387 10.90 -2.98 -12.59
CA PHE A 387 11.91 -3.27 -11.58
C PHE A 387 13.03 -4.10 -12.13
N LYS A 388 14.26 -3.68 -11.96
CA LYS A 388 15.43 -4.44 -12.37
C LYS A 388 16.60 -4.25 -11.40
N LYS A 389 17.49 -5.23 -11.29
CA LYS A 389 18.70 -5.08 -10.50
C LYS A 389 19.80 -4.44 -11.32
N THR A 390 20.53 -3.51 -10.72
CA THR A 390 21.76 -2.95 -11.25
C THR A 390 22.90 -3.99 -11.17
N ALA A 391 24.02 -3.71 -11.78
CA ALA A 391 25.22 -4.56 -11.71
C ALA A 391 25.72 -4.75 -10.25
N ARG A 392 25.43 -3.79 -9.35
CA ARG A 392 25.74 -3.86 -7.92
C ARG A 392 24.70 -4.64 -7.09
N GLY A 393 23.62 -5.11 -7.73
CA GLY A 393 22.53 -5.84 -7.09
C GLY A 393 21.48 -4.94 -6.45
N ALA A 394 21.59 -3.62 -6.55
CA ALA A 394 20.58 -2.67 -6.10
C ALA A 394 19.33 -2.73 -6.98
N THR A 395 18.16 -2.48 -6.38
CA THR A 395 16.92 -2.32 -7.15
C THR A 395 16.88 -0.95 -7.80
N ASP A 396 16.64 -0.89 -9.10
CA ASP A 396 16.25 0.31 -9.81
C ASP A 396 14.80 0.19 -10.29
N ILE A 397 14.08 1.32 -10.31
CA ILE A 397 12.66 1.40 -10.67
C ILE A 397 12.49 2.51 -11.72
N VAL A 398 11.74 2.21 -12.79
CA VAL A 398 11.38 3.21 -13.79
C VAL A 398 9.90 3.08 -14.16
N LEU A 399 9.23 4.19 -14.37
CA LEU A 399 7.88 4.19 -14.93
C LEU A 399 7.93 3.72 -16.39
N GLY A 400 6.99 2.86 -16.81
CA GLY A 400 6.98 2.30 -18.15
C GLY A 400 7.02 3.35 -19.25
N SER A 401 6.30 4.48 -19.07
CA SER A 401 6.35 5.62 -20.01
C SER A 401 7.73 6.31 -20.09
N GLU A 402 8.61 6.09 -19.11
CA GLU A 402 9.97 6.65 -19.05
C GLU A 402 11.04 5.59 -19.35
N HIS A 403 10.63 4.34 -19.56
CA HIS A 403 11.54 3.24 -19.81
C HIS A 403 12.26 3.42 -21.16
N PRO A 404 13.62 3.39 -21.22
CA PRO A 404 14.38 3.68 -22.43
C PRO A 404 13.97 2.85 -23.64
N ALA A 405 13.69 1.55 -23.45
CA ALA A 405 13.27 0.65 -24.52
C ALA A 405 11.86 0.92 -25.05
N LEU A 406 11.01 1.67 -24.30
CA LEU A 406 9.64 2.00 -24.70
C LEU A 406 9.49 3.40 -25.30
N ARG A 407 10.55 4.19 -25.40
CA ARG A 407 10.50 5.57 -25.96
C ARG A 407 9.89 5.64 -27.36
N ASN A 408 10.26 4.70 -28.21
CA ASN A 408 9.80 4.63 -29.59
C ASN A 408 8.71 3.58 -29.81
N TRP A 409 8.21 3.01 -28.70
CA TRP A 409 7.18 2.00 -28.76
C TRP A 409 5.84 2.59 -29.19
N LYS A 410 5.33 2.08 -30.32
CA LYS A 410 4.09 2.56 -30.94
C LYS A 410 2.88 1.68 -30.62
N GLY A 411 3.02 0.70 -29.73
CA GLY A 411 1.95 -0.23 -29.38
C GLY A 411 1.76 -1.39 -30.40
N GLU A 412 2.71 -1.60 -31.31
CA GLU A 412 2.63 -2.68 -32.30
C GLU A 412 2.76 -4.07 -31.64
N VAL A 413 3.50 -4.17 -30.54
CA VAL A 413 3.67 -5.35 -29.70
C VAL A 413 3.18 -5.01 -28.30
N ASN A 414 2.37 -5.86 -27.66
CA ASN A 414 1.87 -5.55 -26.33
C ASN A 414 2.95 -5.68 -25.23
N LEU A 415 2.74 -5.03 -24.08
CA LEU A 415 3.72 -5.05 -22.99
C LEU A 415 3.98 -6.47 -22.44
N GLY A 416 3.02 -7.38 -22.52
CA GLY A 416 3.17 -8.77 -22.11
C GLY A 416 4.17 -9.53 -22.97
N GLU A 417 4.17 -9.31 -24.28
CA GLU A 417 5.13 -9.90 -25.20
C GLU A 417 6.53 -9.31 -24.99
N LEU A 418 6.63 -8.00 -24.77
CA LEU A 418 7.91 -7.34 -24.47
C LEU A 418 8.51 -7.86 -23.16
N TYR A 419 7.66 -8.09 -22.15
CA TYR A 419 8.09 -8.68 -20.89
C TYR A 419 8.54 -10.13 -21.05
N ALA A 420 7.77 -10.96 -21.77
CA ALA A 420 8.14 -12.34 -22.07
C ALA A 420 9.44 -12.43 -22.89
N GLY A 421 9.70 -11.44 -23.73
CA GLY A 421 10.95 -11.30 -24.50
C GLY A 421 12.13 -10.73 -23.69
N GLY A 422 11.95 -10.40 -22.41
CA GLY A 422 13.02 -9.88 -21.53
C GLY A 422 13.41 -8.42 -21.79
N VAL A 423 12.56 -7.65 -22.47
CA VAL A 423 12.79 -6.21 -22.74
C VAL A 423 12.51 -5.37 -21.49
N LEU A 424 11.55 -5.78 -20.65
CA LEU A 424 11.12 -5.13 -19.42
C LEU A 424 11.69 -5.81 -18.19
#